data_c34d3e47efd391bf6baadaeafe6f3997
#
_entry.id   c34d3e47efd391bf6baadaeafe6f3997
#
_cell.length_a   1.000
_cell.length_b   1.000
_cell.length_c   1.000
_cell.angle_alpha   90.00
_cell.angle_beta   90.00
_cell.angle_gamma   90.00
#
_symmetry.space_group_name_H-M   'P 1'
#
loop_
_entity.id
_entity.type
_entity.pdbx_description
1 polymer ?
#
loop_
_entity_poly.entity_id
_entity_poly.type
_entity_poly.pdbx_seq_one_letter_code
_entity_poly.pdbx_strand_id
1 'polypeptide(L)'
;MTTVAAPGAHVWTLEGGLRVAFERRKGPGFAFDLRLPVGSAHDPVGREGSAGVLEEWLYKGAGGRDARAFQDALDDLGVRRGGGVGPEATRVGVSGLAADLPGALTLAADLLLRPALPGEELPVLVDLARQDLEGLEDSPPDRLAVEARRVAFPRPPESPFAGFAHPASGTPEGLANLDAAGLRAFLDRYGTRGSVLGLVADAEPGEVRALAERTLAGWRPGDEGGVPAEFRPGERAHLPDPDAEQTHISVTAPGVAPRDGHWLAWQVALTALSGGSASRLFHAVREERGLAYQVGASPVVLGGRGFLAAYAGSTPDRAPETLAVLLAELARLPAGLTEAEFHRARAGLTASVVFGAESARARATSLTRDVAVFGRVRSVAELRAQLAALTLDEVNAFLAGYDPAAHATVVTLGPQEPRL
;
A
#
# COMPACT_ATOMS: atom_id res chain seq x y z
N MET A 1 6.65 -4.71 -27.40
CA MET A 1 5.24 -4.51 -27.84
C MET A 1 4.70 -3.28 -27.12
N THR A 2 4.08 -2.35 -27.85
CA THR A 2 3.42 -1.16 -27.24
C THR A 2 1.97 -1.53 -26.97
N THR A 3 1.59 -1.60 -25.71
CA THR A 3 0.19 -1.80 -25.33
C THR A 3 -0.57 -0.49 -25.52
N VAL A 4 -1.80 -0.54 -26.04
CA VAL A 4 -2.66 0.64 -26.20
C VAL A 4 -2.86 1.31 -24.84
N ALA A 5 -2.25 2.47 -24.66
CA ALA A 5 -2.36 3.28 -23.46
C ALA A 5 -3.55 4.25 -23.59
N ALA A 6 -4.04 4.74 -22.45
CA ALA A 6 -5.00 5.83 -22.41
C ALA A 6 -4.46 7.07 -23.18
N PRO A 7 -5.31 7.94 -23.73
CA PRO A 7 -4.85 9.14 -24.43
C PRO A 7 -3.84 9.93 -23.57
N GLY A 8 -2.63 10.17 -24.11
CA GLY A 8 -1.55 10.88 -23.45
C GLY A 8 -0.65 10.05 -22.53
N ALA A 9 -0.96 8.75 -22.33
CA ALA A 9 -0.10 7.84 -21.59
C ALA A 9 0.55 6.81 -22.52
N HIS A 10 1.77 6.40 -22.20
CA HIS A 10 2.55 5.42 -22.92
C HIS A 10 2.99 4.30 -21.99
N VAL A 11 2.98 3.06 -22.45
CA VAL A 11 3.50 1.91 -21.71
C VAL A 11 4.47 1.15 -22.59
N TRP A 12 5.69 0.97 -22.11
CA TRP A 12 6.73 0.19 -22.77
C TRP A 12 7.23 -0.91 -21.86
N THR A 13 7.67 -2.00 -22.46
CA THR A 13 8.51 -3.00 -21.78
C THR A 13 9.92 -2.84 -22.32
N LEU A 14 10.85 -2.53 -21.43
CA LEU A 14 12.26 -2.41 -21.77
C LEU A 14 12.93 -3.78 -21.86
N GLU A 15 14.17 -3.81 -22.39
CA GLU A 15 15.00 -4.99 -22.34
C GLU A 15 15.17 -5.44 -20.87
N GLY A 16 15.05 -6.74 -20.62
CA GLY A 16 15.06 -7.30 -19.25
C GLY A 16 13.70 -7.34 -18.56
N GLY A 17 12.64 -6.75 -19.14
CA GLY A 17 11.26 -6.92 -18.69
C GLY A 17 10.70 -5.79 -17.80
N LEU A 18 11.49 -4.75 -17.50
CA LEU A 18 10.97 -3.57 -16.78
C LEU A 18 9.87 -2.90 -17.58
N ARG A 19 8.72 -2.67 -16.96
CA ARG A 19 7.63 -1.89 -17.57
C ARG A 19 7.76 -0.43 -17.18
N VAL A 20 7.64 0.45 -18.15
CA VAL A 20 7.64 1.91 -17.95
C VAL A 20 6.31 2.47 -18.39
N ALA A 21 5.62 3.15 -17.48
CA ALA A 21 4.40 3.91 -17.75
C ALA A 21 4.72 5.40 -17.69
N PHE A 22 4.50 6.12 -18.76
CA PHE A 22 4.76 7.54 -18.85
C PHE A 22 3.48 8.30 -19.22
N GLU A 23 3.23 9.40 -18.55
CA GLU A 23 2.19 10.36 -18.91
C GLU A 23 2.80 11.76 -19.07
N ARG A 24 2.65 12.32 -20.27
CA ARG A 24 3.04 13.70 -20.48
C ARG A 24 2.09 14.65 -19.81
N ARG A 25 2.62 15.51 -18.94
CA ARG A 25 1.86 16.53 -18.25
C ARG A 25 2.58 17.85 -18.30
N LYS A 26 1.95 18.86 -18.88
CA LYS A 26 2.51 20.22 -18.94
C LYS A 26 2.77 20.75 -17.54
N GLY A 27 3.94 21.36 -17.35
CA GLY A 27 4.32 21.99 -16.09
C GLY A 27 5.82 21.90 -15.82
N PRO A 28 6.33 22.64 -14.84
CA PRO A 28 7.76 22.72 -14.56
C PRO A 28 8.32 21.52 -13.78
N GLY A 29 7.46 20.62 -13.31
CA GLY A 29 7.85 19.54 -12.42
C GLY A 29 7.80 18.16 -13.06
N PHE A 30 8.53 17.22 -12.46
CA PHE A 30 8.39 15.79 -12.70
C PHE A 30 8.05 15.05 -11.41
N ALA A 31 7.52 13.85 -11.55
CA ALA A 31 7.55 12.84 -10.52
C ALA A 31 7.70 11.46 -11.14
N PHE A 32 8.44 10.60 -10.48
CA PHE A 32 8.42 9.17 -10.79
C PHE A 32 8.24 8.33 -9.53
N ASP A 33 7.76 7.13 -9.74
CA ASP A 33 7.59 6.08 -8.76
C ASP A 33 8.05 4.76 -9.37
N LEU A 34 9.10 4.18 -8.83
CA LEU A 34 9.58 2.87 -9.19
C LEU A 34 9.09 1.87 -8.15
N ARG A 35 8.20 0.98 -8.57
CA ARG A 35 7.65 -0.09 -7.76
C ARG A 35 8.40 -1.39 -8.02
N LEU A 36 9.01 -1.95 -7.00
CA LEU A 36 9.64 -3.27 -6.98
C LEU A 36 8.64 -4.26 -6.37
N PRO A 37 8.39 -5.44 -6.97
CA PRO A 37 7.35 -6.37 -6.48
C PRO A 37 7.82 -7.22 -5.30
N VAL A 38 8.72 -6.71 -4.48
CA VAL A 38 9.28 -7.36 -3.30
C VAL A 38 9.18 -6.38 -2.13
N GLY A 39 8.50 -6.78 -1.07
CA GLY A 39 8.33 -5.99 0.15
C GLY A 39 8.52 -6.84 1.39
N SER A 40 8.06 -6.38 2.56
CA SER A 40 8.30 -7.05 3.84
C SER A 40 7.72 -8.47 3.90
N ALA A 41 6.61 -8.74 3.23
CA ALA A 41 6.06 -10.11 3.18
C ALA A 41 7.02 -11.13 2.55
N HIS A 42 8.04 -10.67 1.81
CA HIS A 42 9.07 -11.51 1.20
C HIS A 42 10.30 -11.70 2.11
N ASP A 43 10.32 -11.13 3.30
CA ASP A 43 11.40 -11.35 4.25
C ASP A 43 11.56 -12.86 4.50
N PRO A 44 12.79 -13.37 4.54
CA PRO A 44 12.99 -14.77 4.90
C PRO A 44 12.51 -15.03 6.33
N VAL A 45 11.96 -16.22 6.57
CA VAL A 45 11.55 -16.64 7.92
C VAL A 45 12.72 -16.55 8.89
N GLY A 46 12.50 -15.90 10.04
CA GLY A 46 13.53 -15.63 11.04
C GLY A 46 14.48 -14.49 10.69
N ARG A 47 14.20 -13.72 9.64
CA ARG A 47 14.93 -12.52 9.21
C ARG A 47 13.95 -11.40 8.84
N GLU A 48 12.84 -11.31 9.59
CA GLU A 48 11.84 -10.27 9.44
C GLU A 48 12.46 -8.90 9.72
N GLY A 49 12.28 -7.96 8.80
CA GLY A 49 12.95 -6.66 8.77
C GLY A 49 13.99 -6.53 7.66
N SER A 50 14.25 -7.61 6.90
CA SER A 50 15.22 -7.58 5.79
C SER A 50 14.90 -6.50 4.77
N ALA A 51 13.64 -6.36 4.36
CA ALA A 51 13.23 -5.36 3.37
C ALA A 51 13.38 -3.93 3.90
N GLY A 52 12.96 -3.67 5.15
CA GLY A 52 13.04 -2.35 5.78
C GLY A 52 14.48 -1.90 5.99
N VAL A 53 15.31 -2.75 6.62
CA VAL A 53 16.72 -2.43 6.86
C VAL A 53 17.50 -2.29 5.54
N LEU A 54 17.20 -3.12 4.53
CA LEU A 54 17.84 -2.98 3.23
C LEU A 54 17.47 -1.65 2.56
N GLU A 55 16.21 -1.24 2.61
CA GLU A 55 15.78 0.03 2.00
C GLU A 55 16.56 1.21 2.57
N GLU A 56 16.69 1.30 3.88
CA GLU A 56 17.50 2.32 4.53
C GLU A 56 18.99 2.18 4.20
N TRP A 57 19.51 0.95 4.07
CA TRP A 57 20.91 0.71 3.76
C TRP A 57 21.29 1.13 2.34
N LEU A 58 20.36 1.04 1.40
CA LEU A 58 20.57 1.53 0.03
C LEU A 58 20.92 3.02 -0.01
N TYR A 59 20.36 3.83 0.89
CA TYR A 59 20.64 5.27 0.96
C TYR A 59 21.96 5.62 1.69
N LYS A 60 22.71 4.63 2.16
CA LYS A 60 24.03 4.84 2.77
C LYS A 60 25.17 4.93 1.76
N GLY A 61 24.82 5.23 0.51
CA GLY A 61 25.74 5.52 -0.59
C GLY A 61 25.47 4.67 -1.83
N ALA A 62 25.67 5.25 -2.99
CA ALA A 62 25.47 4.58 -4.27
C ALA A 62 26.22 5.29 -5.40
N GLY A 63 26.50 4.57 -6.50
CA GLY A 63 27.15 5.13 -7.68
C GLY A 63 28.56 5.67 -7.43
N GLY A 64 29.31 5.07 -6.48
CA GLY A 64 30.64 5.51 -6.08
C GLY A 64 30.65 6.66 -5.08
N ARG A 65 29.49 7.08 -4.57
CA ARG A 65 29.34 8.10 -3.52
C ARG A 65 29.12 7.42 -2.16
N ASP A 66 29.70 7.97 -1.11
CA ASP A 66 29.31 7.62 0.28
C ASP A 66 27.94 8.23 0.63
N ALA A 67 27.46 7.98 1.86
CA ALA A 67 26.17 8.43 2.34
C ALA A 67 25.99 9.95 2.23
N ARG A 68 27.00 10.71 2.62
CA ARG A 68 26.95 12.17 2.60
C ARG A 68 26.95 12.71 1.16
N ALA A 69 27.88 12.27 0.34
CA ALA A 69 27.97 12.72 -1.05
C ALA A 69 26.75 12.31 -1.87
N PHE A 70 26.11 11.20 -1.52
CA PHE A 70 24.84 10.78 -2.15
C PHE A 70 23.69 11.70 -1.72
N GLN A 71 23.59 12.04 -0.44
CA GLN A 71 22.58 12.97 0.05
C GLN A 71 22.79 14.38 -0.53
N ASP A 72 24.05 14.89 -0.51
CA ASP A 72 24.38 16.18 -1.11
C ASP A 72 23.97 16.23 -2.59
N ALA A 73 24.18 15.13 -3.34
CA ALA A 73 23.77 15.05 -4.76
C ALA A 73 22.24 15.08 -4.97
N LEU A 74 21.45 14.56 -4.03
CA LEU A 74 19.99 14.69 -4.04
C LEU A 74 19.54 16.12 -3.70
N ASP A 75 20.19 16.73 -2.72
CA ASP A 75 19.88 18.08 -2.26
C ASP A 75 20.27 19.13 -3.33
N ASP A 76 21.38 18.93 -4.04
CA ASP A 76 21.81 19.78 -5.17
C ASP A 76 20.77 19.79 -6.32
N LEU A 77 20.05 18.67 -6.52
CA LEU A 77 18.94 18.61 -7.48
C LEU A 77 17.63 19.18 -6.92
N GLY A 78 17.56 19.53 -5.64
CA GLY A 78 16.36 20.03 -5.01
C GLY A 78 15.18 19.05 -5.05
N VAL A 79 15.44 17.74 -5.14
CA VAL A 79 14.41 16.73 -5.28
C VAL A 79 13.84 16.30 -3.93
N ARG A 80 12.58 15.90 -3.95
CA ARG A 80 11.90 15.32 -2.79
C ARG A 80 11.77 13.82 -2.97
N ARG A 81 12.34 13.07 -2.03
CA ARG A 81 12.19 11.61 -1.96
C ARG A 81 10.81 11.21 -1.41
N GLY A 82 10.43 10.00 -1.70
CA GLY A 82 9.28 9.31 -1.15
C GLY A 82 9.35 7.84 -1.52
N GLY A 83 8.42 7.06 -1.00
CA GLY A 83 8.41 5.61 -1.20
C GLY A 83 8.50 4.90 0.15
N GLY A 84 9.24 3.80 0.19
CA GLY A 84 9.41 2.96 1.37
C GLY A 84 8.93 1.53 1.14
N VAL A 85 8.99 0.72 2.18
CA VAL A 85 8.66 -0.70 2.14
C VAL A 85 7.21 -0.91 2.57
N GLY A 86 6.41 -1.46 1.66
CA GLY A 86 5.10 -2.03 1.97
C GLY A 86 5.15 -3.56 2.03
N PRO A 87 4.03 -4.21 2.36
CA PRO A 87 4.01 -5.68 2.44
C PRO A 87 4.42 -6.37 1.14
N GLU A 88 3.94 -5.91 -0.01
CA GLU A 88 4.13 -6.58 -1.31
C GLU A 88 5.07 -5.84 -2.27
N ALA A 89 5.54 -4.68 -1.88
CA ALA A 89 6.38 -3.88 -2.76
C ALA A 89 7.25 -2.89 -2.00
N THR A 90 8.46 -2.72 -2.46
CA THR A 90 9.32 -1.58 -2.13
C THR A 90 9.18 -0.53 -3.23
N ARG A 91 9.18 0.74 -2.85
CA ARG A 91 8.96 1.85 -3.77
C ARG A 91 10.04 2.91 -3.60
N VAL A 92 10.57 3.37 -4.72
CA VAL A 92 11.48 4.50 -4.79
C VAL A 92 10.78 5.62 -5.57
N GLY A 93 10.36 6.64 -4.86
CA GLY A 93 9.66 7.79 -5.44
C GLY A 93 10.50 9.06 -5.37
N VAL A 94 10.51 9.84 -6.45
CA VAL A 94 11.20 11.13 -6.50
C VAL A 94 10.34 12.14 -7.25
N SER A 95 10.40 13.41 -6.82
CA SER A 95 9.76 14.53 -7.52
C SER A 95 10.64 15.77 -7.43
N GLY A 96 10.64 16.58 -8.49
CA GLY A 96 11.46 17.78 -8.62
C GLY A 96 11.13 18.60 -9.84
N LEU A 97 12.06 19.46 -10.27
CA LEU A 97 11.93 20.24 -11.51
C LEU A 97 12.26 19.38 -12.72
N ALA A 98 11.56 19.58 -13.82
CA ALA A 98 11.66 18.75 -15.02
C ALA A 98 13.09 18.67 -15.58
N ALA A 99 13.89 19.72 -15.45
CA ALA A 99 15.30 19.77 -15.87
C ALA A 99 16.17 18.74 -15.12
N ASP A 100 15.81 18.39 -13.89
CA ASP A 100 16.60 17.53 -13.00
C ASP A 100 16.20 16.04 -13.09
N LEU A 101 15.16 15.72 -13.88
CA LEU A 101 14.72 14.35 -14.10
C LEU A 101 15.83 13.37 -14.47
N PRO A 102 16.76 13.69 -15.42
CA PRO A 102 17.82 12.75 -15.78
C PRO A 102 18.77 12.44 -14.60
N GLY A 103 19.16 13.46 -13.83
CA GLY A 103 19.99 13.33 -12.64
C GLY A 103 19.29 12.51 -11.55
N ALA A 104 18.04 12.84 -11.26
CA ALA A 104 17.23 12.16 -10.26
C ALA A 104 17.01 10.67 -10.58
N LEU A 105 16.71 10.35 -11.85
CA LEU A 105 16.54 8.95 -12.27
C LEU A 105 17.87 8.18 -12.20
N THR A 106 18.99 8.84 -12.51
CA THR A 106 20.31 8.24 -12.38
C THR A 106 20.65 7.92 -10.92
N LEU A 107 20.41 8.85 -9.99
CA LEU A 107 20.63 8.60 -8.56
C LEU A 107 19.73 7.46 -8.03
N ALA A 108 18.47 7.43 -8.45
CA ALA A 108 17.56 6.33 -8.07
C ALA A 108 18.01 4.97 -8.64
N ALA A 109 18.51 4.95 -9.88
CA ALA A 109 19.08 3.74 -10.47
C ALA A 109 20.36 3.28 -9.74
N ASP A 110 21.21 4.22 -9.32
CA ASP A 110 22.44 3.91 -8.56
C ASP A 110 22.15 3.17 -7.28
N LEU A 111 21.04 3.48 -6.56
CA LEU A 111 20.61 2.74 -5.37
C LEU A 111 20.42 1.25 -5.62
N LEU A 112 19.98 0.88 -6.82
CA LEU A 112 19.60 -0.50 -7.16
C LEU A 112 20.70 -1.24 -7.93
N LEU A 113 21.44 -0.54 -8.77
CA LEU A 113 22.45 -1.13 -9.65
C LEU A 113 23.84 -1.09 -9.02
N ARG A 114 24.14 -0.05 -8.23
CA ARG A 114 25.48 0.22 -7.70
C ARG A 114 25.44 0.73 -6.26
N PRO A 115 24.68 0.07 -5.33
CA PRO A 115 24.67 0.48 -3.94
C PRO A 115 26.03 0.24 -3.28
N ALA A 116 26.43 1.11 -2.37
CA ALA A 116 27.68 0.96 -1.63
C ALA A 116 27.59 -0.10 -0.51
N LEU A 117 26.46 -0.11 0.22
CA LEU A 117 26.16 -1.04 1.30
C LEU A 117 27.31 -1.16 2.32
N PRO A 118 27.76 -0.05 2.95
CA PRO A 118 28.86 -0.05 3.90
C PRO A 118 28.51 -0.88 5.14
N GLY A 119 29.36 -1.87 5.47
CA GLY A 119 29.06 -2.82 6.55
C GLY A 119 29.02 -2.18 7.94
N GLU A 120 29.75 -1.10 8.14
CA GLU A 120 29.80 -0.31 9.38
C GLU A 120 28.51 0.41 9.71
N GLU A 121 27.65 0.68 8.71
CA GLU A 121 26.35 1.33 8.92
C GLU A 121 25.27 0.33 9.37
N LEU A 122 25.43 -0.96 9.09
CA LEU A 122 24.39 -1.95 9.32
C LEU A 122 23.96 -2.06 10.80
N PRO A 123 24.86 -2.07 11.80
CA PRO A 123 24.43 -2.12 13.21
C PRO A 123 23.52 -0.96 13.61
N VAL A 124 23.83 0.25 13.13
CA VAL A 124 23.03 1.45 13.42
C VAL A 124 21.64 1.35 12.77
N LEU A 125 21.54 0.81 11.55
CA LEU A 125 20.27 0.63 10.87
C LEU A 125 19.38 -0.43 11.56
N VAL A 126 19.99 -1.50 12.05
CA VAL A 126 19.27 -2.51 12.86
C VAL A 126 18.78 -1.90 14.16
N ASP A 127 19.58 -1.06 14.82
CA ASP A 127 19.17 -0.37 16.06
C ASP A 127 18.04 0.64 15.82
N LEU A 128 18.06 1.37 14.69
CA LEU A 128 16.94 2.23 14.28
C LEU A 128 15.66 1.43 14.06
N ALA A 129 15.74 0.29 13.37
CA ALA A 129 14.58 -0.58 13.17
C ALA A 129 14.01 -1.14 14.50
N ARG A 130 14.88 -1.39 15.51
CA ARG A 130 14.42 -1.74 16.87
C ARG A 130 13.69 -0.58 17.55
N GLN A 131 14.21 0.64 17.43
CA GLN A 131 13.53 1.82 17.95
C GLN A 131 12.16 2.04 17.29
N ASP A 132 12.05 1.80 15.98
CA ASP A 132 10.76 1.84 15.29
C ASP A 132 9.77 0.79 15.83
N LEU A 133 10.26 -0.42 16.18
CA LEU A 133 9.43 -1.45 16.82
C LEU A 133 9.00 -1.03 18.24
N GLU A 134 9.87 -0.43 19.03
CA GLU A 134 9.53 0.12 20.35
C GLU A 134 8.47 1.22 20.22
N GLY A 135 8.64 2.14 19.25
CA GLY A 135 7.63 3.16 18.95
C GLY A 135 6.27 2.59 18.48
N LEU A 136 6.29 1.44 17.80
CA LEU A 136 5.06 0.74 17.42
C LEU A 136 4.35 0.13 18.64
N GLU A 137 5.11 -0.40 19.63
CA GLU A 137 4.54 -0.90 20.88
C GLU A 137 3.86 0.21 21.70
N ASP A 138 4.30 1.45 21.57
CA ASP A 138 3.69 2.61 22.20
C ASP A 138 2.44 3.14 21.47
N SER A 139 2.10 2.54 20.32
CA SER A 139 0.94 2.91 19.50
C SER A 139 -0.11 1.78 19.48
N PRO A 140 -1.13 1.79 20.35
CA PRO A 140 -2.16 0.74 20.36
C PRO A 140 -2.84 0.49 19.01
N PRO A 141 -3.16 1.52 18.17
CA PRO A 141 -3.69 1.28 16.83
C PRO A 141 -2.74 0.50 15.92
N ASP A 142 -1.42 0.78 15.98
CA ASP A 142 -0.40 0.12 15.14
C ASP A 142 -0.15 -1.31 15.61
N ARG A 143 -0.08 -1.54 16.93
CA ARG A 143 -0.03 -2.89 17.53
C ARG A 143 -1.22 -3.72 17.07
N LEU A 144 -2.43 -3.15 17.19
CA LEU A 144 -3.65 -3.80 16.71
C LEU A 144 -3.59 -4.12 15.23
N ALA A 145 -3.08 -3.21 14.39
CA ALA A 145 -2.99 -3.43 12.95
C ALA A 145 -2.02 -4.58 12.60
N VAL A 146 -0.92 -4.72 13.31
CA VAL A 146 0.01 -5.86 13.16
C VAL A 146 -0.65 -7.16 13.59
N GLU A 147 -1.28 -7.18 14.76
CA GLU A 147 -1.95 -8.36 15.28
C GLU A 147 -3.14 -8.78 14.41
N ALA A 148 -3.93 -7.83 13.94
CA ALA A 148 -5.03 -8.11 13.02
C ALA A 148 -4.54 -8.81 11.73
N ARG A 149 -3.38 -8.39 11.20
CA ARG A 149 -2.78 -9.09 10.05
C ARG A 149 -2.27 -10.47 10.42
N ARG A 150 -1.67 -10.63 11.61
CA ARG A 150 -1.18 -11.92 12.10
C ARG A 150 -2.30 -12.95 12.25
N VAL A 151 -3.45 -12.54 12.77
CA VAL A 151 -4.63 -13.39 12.96
C VAL A 151 -5.33 -13.66 11.63
N ALA A 152 -5.55 -12.62 10.83
CA ALA A 152 -6.30 -12.72 9.57
C ALA A 152 -5.50 -13.39 8.42
N PHE A 153 -4.16 -13.25 8.42
CA PHE A 153 -3.28 -13.74 7.34
C PHE A 153 -2.06 -14.47 7.91
N PRO A 154 -2.26 -15.61 8.58
CA PRO A 154 -1.14 -16.37 9.11
C PRO A 154 -0.24 -16.86 7.99
N ARG A 155 1.05 -16.97 8.28
CA ARG A 155 2.02 -17.52 7.35
C ARG A 155 1.72 -19.01 7.08
N PRO A 156 1.66 -19.43 5.80
CA PRO A 156 1.60 -20.86 5.49
C PRO A 156 2.86 -21.58 6.02
N PRO A 157 2.75 -22.77 6.63
CA PRO A 157 3.88 -23.47 7.23
C PRO A 157 5.05 -23.72 6.25
N GLU A 158 4.73 -24.03 5.01
CA GLU A 158 5.72 -24.33 3.95
C GLU A 158 6.28 -23.09 3.25
N SER A 159 5.79 -21.88 3.58
CA SER A 159 6.28 -20.66 2.95
C SER A 159 7.72 -20.36 3.38
N PRO A 160 8.64 -20.08 2.44
CA PRO A 160 9.99 -19.61 2.76
C PRO A 160 10.00 -18.16 3.23
N PHE A 161 8.85 -17.45 3.10
CA PHE A 161 8.68 -16.05 3.42
C PHE A 161 7.88 -15.87 4.70
N ALA A 162 8.19 -14.81 5.43
CA ALA A 162 7.53 -14.46 6.68
C ALA A 162 6.05 -14.07 6.51
N GLY A 163 5.64 -13.62 5.29
CA GLY A 163 4.27 -13.27 5.00
C GLY A 163 3.86 -11.92 5.57
N PHE A 164 2.56 -11.74 5.83
CA PHE A 164 1.96 -10.42 6.12
C PHE A 164 1.91 -10.08 7.62
N ALA A 165 2.41 -10.94 8.49
CA ALA A 165 2.19 -10.90 9.93
C ALA A 165 3.12 -9.96 10.72
N HIS A 166 4.01 -9.24 10.04
CA HIS A 166 4.95 -8.32 10.68
C HIS A 166 5.03 -6.96 9.95
N PRO A 167 5.49 -5.89 10.62
CA PRO A 167 5.74 -4.59 10.00
C PRO A 167 7.03 -4.61 9.14
N ALA A 168 7.26 -3.56 8.36
CA ALA A 168 8.49 -3.42 7.57
C ALA A 168 9.76 -3.33 8.44
N SER A 169 9.64 -2.80 9.65
CA SER A 169 10.70 -2.77 10.68
C SER A 169 11.04 -4.16 11.25
N GLY A 170 10.26 -5.20 10.91
CA GLY A 170 10.57 -6.59 11.24
C GLY A 170 10.04 -7.08 12.58
N THR A 171 10.81 -7.97 13.20
CA THR A 171 10.57 -8.50 14.55
C THR A 171 11.88 -8.45 15.35
N PRO A 172 11.85 -8.43 16.70
CA PRO A 172 13.08 -8.44 17.50
C PRO A 172 14.01 -9.63 17.16
N GLU A 173 13.43 -10.82 16.97
CA GLU A 173 14.15 -12.05 16.60
C GLU A 173 14.70 -11.96 15.17
N GLY A 174 13.90 -11.46 14.22
CA GLY A 174 14.30 -11.30 12.84
C GLY A 174 15.48 -10.34 12.72
N LEU A 175 15.40 -9.18 13.38
CA LEU A 175 16.47 -8.16 13.41
C LEU A 175 17.76 -8.69 14.02
N ALA A 176 17.69 -9.54 15.06
CA ALA A 176 18.87 -10.15 15.67
C ALA A 176 19.63 -11.07 14.73
N ASN A 177 18.98 -11.62 13.71
CA ASN A 177 19.52 -12.56 12.73
C ASN A 177 19.96 -11.88 11.42
N LEU A 178 19.84 -10.56 11.30
CA LEU A 178 20.26 -9.85 10.08
C LEU A 178 21.77 -9.76 9.98
N ASP A 179 22.28 -10.06 8.83
CA ASP A 179 23.67 -9.89 8.46
C ASP A 179 23.83 -9.31 7.05
N ALA A 180 24.99 -8.75 6.78
CA ALA A 180 25.28 -8.10 5.50
C ALA A 180 25.17 -9.05 4.30
N ALA A 181 25.49 -10.33 4.46
CA ALA A 181 25.42 -11.32 3.38
C ALA A 181 23.96 -11.65 3.03
N GLY A 182 23.13 -11.87 4.04
CA GLY A 182 21.69 -12.11 3.86
C GLY A 182 20.95 -10.93 3.23
N LEU A 183 21.28 -9.69 3.64
CA LEU A 183 20.69 -8.50 3.05
C LEU A 183 21.14 -8.28 1.60
N ARG A 184 22.41 -8.58 1.26
CA ARG A 184 22.85 -8.56 -0.14
C ARG A 184 22.15 -9.63 -0.97
N ALA A 185 21.94 -10.81 -0.44
CA ALA A 185 21.15 -11.84 -1.09
C ALA A 185 19.68 -11.44 -1.25
N PHE A 186 19.13 -10.69 -0.28
CA PHE A 186 17.78 -10.13 -0.40
C PHE A 186 17.70 -9.07 -1.51
N LEU A 187 18.73 -8.21 -1.66
CA LEU A 187 18.82 -7.23 -2.76
C LEU A 187 18.79 -7.90 -4.13
N ASP A 188 19.33 -9.13 -4.26
CA ASP A 188 19.31 -9.87 -5.52
C ASP A 188 17.91 -10.16 -6.06
N ARG A 189 16.91 -10.05 -5.21
CA ARG A 189 15.48 -10.18 -5.56
C ARG A 189 14.93 -8.93 -6.24
N TYR A 190 15.55 -7.76 -6.02
CA TYR A 190 15.16 -6.52 -6.69
C TYR A 190 15.66 -6.53 -8.13
N GLY A 191 14.75 -6.43 -9.08
CA GLY A 191 15.11 -6.48 -10.49
C GLY A 191 13.99 -6.02 -11.40
N THR A 192 14.17 -6.23 -12.70
CA THR A 192 13.27 -5.75 -13.73
C THR A 192 11.94 -6.48 -13.80
N ARG A 193 11.90 -7.79 -13.43
CA ARG A 193 10.69 -8.59 -13.49
C ARG A 193 9.65 -8.08 -12.51
N GLY A 194 8.42 -7.94 -12.98
CA GLY A 194 7.32 -7.43 -12.18
C GLY A 194 7.45 -5.96 -11.73
N SER A 195 8.62 -5.34 -11.91
CA SER A 195 8.84 -3.94 -11.59
C SER A 195 8.17 -3.02 -12.60
N VAL A 196 7.75 -1.85 -12.10
CA VAL A 196 7.10 -0.81 -12.91
C VAL A 196 7.66 0.55 -12.52
N LEU A 197 8.13 1.31 -13.52
CA LEU A 197 8.47 2.73 -13.39
C LEU A 197 7.30 3.56 -13.92
N GLY A 198 6.61 4.28 -13.06
CA GLY A 198 5.62 5.29 -13.43
C GLY A 198 6.23 6.67 -13.42
N LEU A 199 6.11 7.42 -14.50
CA LEU A 199 6.74 8.71 -14.67
C LEU A 199 5.77 9.74 -15.24
N VAL A 200 5.77 10.94 -14.68
CA VAL A 200 4.98 12.09 -15.12
C VAL A 200 5.91 13.29 -15.28
N ALA A 201 5.96 13.87 -16.46
CA ALA A 201 6.77 15.06 -16.75
C ALA A 201 6.29 15.73 -18.04
N ASP A 202 6.65 16.99 -18.27
CA ASP A 202 6.53 17.62 -19.59
C ASP A 202 7.78 17.33 -20.43
N ALA A 203 7.81 16.15 -21.03
CA ALA A 203 8.91 15.66 -21.83
C ALA A 203 8.38 14.85 -23.02
N GLU A 204 9.20 14.69 -24.06
CA GLU A 204 8.83 13.85 -25.19
C GLU A 204 8.92 12.35 -24.83
N PRO A 205 7.92 11.54 -25.20
CA PRO A 205 7.88 10.12 -24.84
C PRO A 205 9.13 9.33 -25.24
N GLY A 206 9.69 9.62 -26.42
CA GLY A 206 10.91 8.99 -26.91
C GLY A 206 12.15 9.31 -26.06
N GLU A 207 12.25 10.54 -25.56
CA GLU A 207 13.35 10.95 -24.66
C GLU A 207 13.27 10.26 -23.31
N VAL A 208 12.06 10.18 -22.74
CA VAL A 208 11.82 9.49 -21.46
C VAL A 208 12.15 8.01 -21.57
N ARG A 209 11.71 7.37 -22.67
CA ARG A 209 12.02 5.97 -22.93
C ARG A 209 13.54 5.74 -23.04
N ALA A 210 14.21 6.53 -23.86
CA ALA A 210 15.66 6.43 -24.06
C ALA A 210 16.43 6.72 -22.75
N LEU A 211 15.93 7.64 -21.89
CA LEU A 211 16.51 7.91 -20.58
C LEU A 211 16.38 6.66 -19.69
N ALA A 212 15.20 6.07 -19.58
CA ALA A 212 14.97 4.88 -18.76
C ALA A 212 15.83 3.69 -19.27
N GLU A 213 15.88 3.46 -20.57
CA GLU A 213 16.70 2.41 -21.19
C GLU A 213 18.20 2.57 -20.85
N ARG A 214 18.75 3.77 -20.94
CA ARG A 214 20.17 4.01 -20.61
C ARG A 214 20.45 3.92 -19.12
N THR A 215 19.58 4.47 -18.29
CA THR A 215 19.81 4.61 -16.85
C THR A 215 19.65 3.28 -16.09
N LEU A 216 18.71 2.43 -16.55
CA LEU A 216 18.40 1.13 -15.94
C LEU A 216 19.00 -0.04 -16.75
N ALA A 217 19.91 0.23 -17.68
CA ALA A 217 20.62 -0.79 -18.45
C ALA A 217 21.39 -1.74 -17.53
N GLY A 218 21.32 -3.05 -17.82
CA GLY A 218 22.06 -4.06 -17.07
C GLY A 218 21.46 -4.40 -15.71
N TRP A 219 20.29 -3.84 -15.35
CA TRP A 219 19.61 -4.25 -14.13
C TRP A 219 19.17 -5.73 -14.23
N ARG A 220 19.49 -6.50 -13.19
CA ARG A 220 19.19 -7.95 -13.12
C ARG A 220 17.69 -8.23 -13.22
N PRO A 221 17.27 -9.45 -13.55
CA PRO A 221 15.86 -9.80 -13.61
C PRO A 221 15.13 -9.72 -12.25
N GLY A 222 15.76 -10.17 -11.16
CA GLY A 222 15.13 -10.23 -9.85
C GLY A 222 13.95 -11.20 -9.78
N ASP A 223 13.12 -11.04 -8.73
CA ASP A 223 11.92 -11.83 -8.51
C ASP A 223 10.67 -11.11 -9.07
N GLU A 224 9.65 -11.89 -9.43
CA GLU A 224 8.37 -11.33 -9.91
C GLU A 224 7.43 -10.91 -8.78
N GLY A 225 7.76 -11.26 -7.53
CA GLY A 225 6.90 -11.07 -6.37
C GLY A 225 5.85 -12.16 -6.22
N GLY A 226 4.89 -11.94 -5.33
CA GLY A 226 3.76 -12.83 -5.15
C GLY A 226 3.88 -13.73 -3.91
N VAL A 227 3.58 -13.16 -2.74
CA VAL A 227 3.36 -13.94 -1.52
C VAL A 227 1.85 -14.20 -1.40
N PRO A 228 1.41 -15.46 -1.28
CA PRO A 228 -0.01 -15.77 -1.12
C PRO A 228 -0.56 -15.19 0.18
N ALA A 229 -1.74 -14.56 0.12
CA ALA A 229 -2.48 -14.15 1.29
C ALA A 229 -3.56 -15.21 1.60
N GLU A 230 -3.32 -16.02 2.61
CA GLU A 230 -4.30 -16.97 3.12
C GLU A 230 -5.12 -16.33 4.23
N PHE A 231 -6.34 -15.94 3.90
CA PHE A 231 -7.25 -15.33 4.86
C PHE A 231 -7.95 -16.39 5.73
N ARG A 232 -7.95 -16.18 7.03
CA ARG A 232 -8.73 -16.98 8.00
C ARG A 232 -9.99 -16.22 8.40
N PRO A 233 -11.16 -16.66 7.92
CA PRO A 233 -12.42 -16.04 8.27
C PRO A 233 -12.89 -16.47 9.65
N GLY A 234 -13.61 -15.58 10.36
CA GLY A 234 -14.31 -15.90 11.60
C GLY A 234 -13.45 -15.98 12.85
N GLU A 235 -12.13 -15.71 12.73
CA GLU A 235 -11.24 -15.71 13.90
C GLU A 235 -11.57 -14.52 14.83
N ARG A 236 -11.34 -14.76 16.13
CA ARG A 236 -11.45 -13.73 17.17
C ARG A 236 -10.22 -13.78 18.06
N ALA A 237 -9.64 -12.60 18.33
CA ALA A 237 -8.51 -12.47 19.24
C ALA A 237 -8.62 -11.17 20.03
N HIS A 238 -8.05 -11.19 21.23
CA HIS A 238 -7.95 -10.02 22.09
C HIS A 238 -6.52 -9.90 22.62
N LEU A 239 -5.93 -8.71 22.47
CA LEU A 239 -4.67 -8.33 23.11
C LEU A 239 -5.01 -7.58 24.39
N PRO A 240 -4.75 -8.16 25.56
CA PRO A 240 -4.95 -7.46 26.81
C PRO A 240 -3.93 -6.33 26.98
N ASP A 241 -4.44 -5.15 27.28
CA ASP A 241 -3.65 -3.98 27.64
C ASP A 241 -4.37 -3.26 28.80
N PRO A 242 -4.05 -3.64 30.07
CA PRO A 242 -4.76 -3.15 31.24
C PRO A 242 -4.66 -1.63 31.45
N ASP A 243 -3.60 -1.01 30.91
CA ASP A 243 -3.32 0.42 31.07
C ASP A 243 -3.89 1.26 29.92
N ALA A 244 -4.47 0.61 28.89
CA ALA A 244 -5.03 1.32 27.76
C ALA A 244 -6.31 2.10 28.13
N GLU A 245 -6.33 3.40 27.81
CA GLU A 245 -7.50 4.26 28.02
C GLU A 245 -8.64 3.96 27.04
N GLN A 246 -8.33 3.29 25.92
CA GLN A 246 -9.27 2.94 24.86
C GLN A 246 -9.21 1.44 24.55
N THR A 247 -10.32 0.93 24.05
CA THR A 247 -10.36 -0.35 23.36
C THR A 247 -10.38 -0.09 21.86
N HIS A 248 -9.38 -0.63 21.18
CA HIS A 248 -9.23 -0.57 19.73
C HIS A 248 -9.80 -1.84 19.10
N ILE A 249 -10.57 -1.68 18.05
CA ILE A 249 -11.31 -2.76 17.37
C ILE A 249 -10.88 -2.78 15.91
N SER A 250 -10.42 -3.91 15.41
CA SER A 250 -10.14 -4.18 14.01
C SER A 250 -11.04 -5.30 13.49
N VAL A 251 -11.67 -5.07 12.36
CA VAL A 251 -12.49 -6.06 11.65
C VAL A 251 -11.95 -6.22 10.24
N THR A 252 -11.50 -7.42 9.91
CA THR A 252 -11.05 -7.77 8.56
C THR A 252 -12.02 -8.75 7.94
N ALA A 253 -12.49 -8.48 6.73
CA ALA A 253 -13.45 -9.33 6.02
C ALA A 253 -13.07 -9.49 4.54
N PRO A 254 -13.56 -10.54 3.84
CA PRO A 254 -13.39 -10.67 2.41
C PRO A 254 -13.93 -9.43 1.68
N GLY A 255 -13.21 -9.00 0.66
CA GLY A 255 -13.58 -7.91 -0.23
C GLY A 255 -13.44 -8.30 -1.69
N VAL A 256 -13.45 -7.33 -2.56
CA VAL A 256 -13.37 -7.52 -4.01
C VAL A 256 -11.95 -7.24 -4.49
N ALA A 257 -11.41 -8.10 -5.36
CA ALA A 257 -10.10 -7.88 -5.96
C ALA A 257 -10.16 -6.76 -7.03
N PRO A 258 -9.09 -5.97 -7.22
CA PRO A 258 -9.09 -4.86 -8.19
C PRO A 258 -9.40 -5.25 -9.64
N ARG A 259 -9.10 -6.52 -10.03
CA ARG A 259 -9.39 -7.04 -11.38
C ARG A 259 -10.81 -7.58 -11.55
N ASP A 260 -11.56 -7.68 -10.48
CA ASP A 260 -12.95 -8.16 -10.51
C ASP A 260 -13.86 -7.10 -11.15
N GLY A 261 -14.86 -7.56 -11.90
CA GLY A 261 -15.82 -6.69 -12.56
C GLY A 261 -16.67 -5.85 -11.59
N HIS A 262 -16.83 -6.31 -10.33
CA HIS A 262 -17.59 -5.62 -9.31
C HIS A 262 -16.73 -4.63 -8.49
N TRP A 263 -15.43 -4.46 -8.82
CA TRP A 263 -14.54 -3.58 -8.07
C TRP A 263 -15.09 -2.16 -7.86
N LEU A 264 -15.62 -1.53 -8.92
CA LEU A 264 -16.17 -0.16 -8.79
C LEU A 264 -17.47 -0.12 -7.97
N ALA A 265 -18.34 -1.12 -8.14
CA ALA A 265 -19.55 -1.25 -7.33
C ALA A 265 -19.21 -1.39 -5.85
N TRP A 266 -18.21 -2.21 -5.53
CA TRP A 266 -17.70 -2.38 -4.18
C TRP A 266 -17.05 -1.11 -3.63
N GLN A 267 -16.27 -0.35 -4.44
CA GLN A 267 -15.69 0.92 -4.02
C GLN A 267 -16.77 1.97 -3.67
N VAL A 268 -17.87 2.01 -4.45
CA VAL A 268 -19.02 2.87 -4.13
C VAL A 268 -19.68 2.42 -2.83
N ALA A 269 -19.87 1.14 -2.61
CA ALA A 269 -20.43 0.60 -1.37
C ALA A 269 -19.55 0.93 -0.15
N LEU A 270 -18.23 0.78 -0.26
CA LEU A 270 -17.29 1.17 0.78
C LEU A 270 -17.30 2.68 1.06
N THR A 271 -17.47 3.50 0.01
CA THR A 271 -17.58 4.95 0.18
C THR A 271 -18.89 5.31 0.90
N ALA A 272 -20.00 4.63 0.62
CA ALA A 272 -21.24 4.79 1.35
C ALA A 272 -21.11 4.34 2.82
N LEU A 273 -20.37 3.26 3.06
CA LEU A 273 -20.10 2.74 4.39
C LEU A 273 -19.20 3.68 5.21
N SER A 274 -18.12 4.22 4.60
CA SER A 274 -17.03 4.92 5.33
C SER A 274 -16.39 6.11 4.60
N GLY A 275 -17.01 6.69 3.60
CA GLY A 275 -16.40 7.72 2.75
C GLY A 275 -16.51 9.18 3.26
N GLY A 276 -16.74 9.41 4.54
CA GLY A 276 -16.82 10.76 5.12
C GLY A 276 -17.94 10.90 6.14
N SER A 277 -18.24 12.15 6.54
CA SER A 277 -19.21 12.45 7.61
C SER A 277 -20.65 12.00 7.32
N ALA A 278 -21.02 11.84 6.05
CA ALA A 278 -22.34 11.34 5.66
C ALA A 278 -22.39 9.82 5.45
N SER A 279 -21.33 9.08 5.82
CA SER A 279 -21.27 7.64 5.70
C SER A 279 -21.97 6.91 6.84
N ARG A 280 -22.37 5.65 6.60
CA ARG A 280 -23.09 4.82 7.58
C ARG A 280 -22.36 4.69 8.90
N LEU A 281 -21.06 4.34 8.86
CA LEU A 281 -20.26 4.16 10.08
C LEU A 281 -20.10 5.46 10.87
N PHE A 282 -19.83 6.56 10.18
CA PHE A 282 -19.70 7.86 10.86
C PHE A 282 -21.01 8.25 11.56
N HIS A 283 -22.13 8.09 10.88
CA HIS A 283 -23.45 8.43 11.42
C HIS A 283 -23.84 7.49 12.57
N ALA A 284 -23.80 6.17 12.36
CA ALA A 284 -24.28 5.20 13.34
C ALA A 284 -23.40 5.12 14.60
N VAL A 285 -22.07 5.24 14.46
CA VAL A 285 -21.11 5.09 15.56
C VAL A 285 -20.85 6.42 16.26
N ARG A 286 -20.61 7.48 15.47
CA ARG A 286 -20.15 8.76 16.01
C ARG A 286 -21.27 9.75 16.27
N GLU A 287 -22.17 10.03 15.30
CA GLU A 287 -23.18 11.08 15.45
C GLU A 287 -24.37 10.64 16.31
N GLU A 288 -24.94 9.47 16.03
CA GLU A 288 -26.15 9.01 16.75
C GLU A 288 -25.83 8.53 18.17
N ARG A 289 -24.70 7.82 18.35
CA ARG A 289 -24.40 7.13 19.62
C ARG A 289 -23.19 7.66 20.36
N GLY A 290 -22.32 8.44 19.70
CA GLY A 290 -21.11 8.98 20.32
C GLY A 290 -20.15 7.90 20.84
N LEU A 291 -20.12 6.72 20.19
CA LEU A 291 -19.38 5.56 20.66
C LEU A 291 -17.87 5.65 20.43
N ALA A 292 -17.47 6.23 19.32
CA ALA A 292 -16.07 6.34 18.94
C ALA A 292 -15.77 7.68 18.28
N TYR A 293 -14.59 8.25 18.56
CA TYR A 293 -14.10 9.43 17.85
C TYR A 293 -13.60 9.09 16.46
N GLN A 294 -12.91 7.94 16.36
CA GLN A 294 -12.37 7.45 15.10
C GLN A 294 -13.04 6.13 14.72
N VAL A 295 -13.67 6.12 13.57
CA VAL A 295 -14.27 4.94 12.95
C VAL A 295 -14.10 5.02 11.44
N GLY A 296 -13.80 3.89 10.82
CA GLY A 296 -13.65 3.85 9.36
C GLY A 296 -13.52 2.45 8.81
N ALA A 297 -13.68 2.34 7.50
CA ALA A 297 -13.42 1.12 6.74
C ALA A 297 -12.73 1.47 5.42
N SER A 298 -11.79 0.65 5.00
CA SER A 298 -11.00 0.86 3.79
C SER A 298 -10.73 -0.46 3.05
N PRO A 299 -10.48 -0.38 1.73
CA PRO A 299 -10.05 -1.53 0.96
C PRO A 299 -8.60 -1.88 1.27
N VAL A 300 -8.31 -3.17 1.39
CA VAL A 300 -6.96 -3.73 1.49
C VAL A 300 -6.78 -4.75 0.38
N VAL A 301 -5.62 -4.75 -0.26
CA VAL A 301 -5.28 -5.75 -1.29
C VAL A 301 -3.99 -6.45 -0.85
N LEU A 302 -4.05 -7.76 -0.67
CA LEU A 302 -2.92 -8.60 -0.31
C LEU A 302 -2.96 -9.89 -1.14
N GLY A 303 -1.82 -10.33 -1.66
CA GLY A 303 -1.74 -11.53 -2.50
C GLY A 303 -2.64 -11.48 -3.74
N GLY A 304 -2.92 -10.28 -4.28
CA GLY A 304 -3.84 -10.07 -5.38
C GLY A 304 -5.33 -10.23 -5.02
N ARG A 305 -5.67 -10.48 -3.77
CA ARG A 305 -7.04 -10.60 -3.24
C ARG A 305 -7.47 -9.30 -2.57
N GLY A 306 -8.77 -9.00 -2.63
CA GLY A 306 -9.35 -7.84 -1.96
C GLY A 306 -9.91 -8.20 -0.59
N PHE A 307 -9.75 -7.27 0.36
CA PHE A 307 -10.30 -7.35 1.72
C PHE A 307 -10.84 -5.99 2.13
N LEU A 308 -11.77 -6.01 3.09
CA LEU A 308 -12.23 -4.86 3.83
C LEU A 308 -11.53 -4.86 5.18
N ALA A 309 -10.93 -3.75 5.57
CA ALA A 309 -10.45 -3.53 6.93
C ALA A 309 -11.22 -2.37 7.56
N ALA A 310 -11.90 -2.64 8.67
CA ALA A 310 -12.57 -1.61 9.45
C ALA A 310 -11.90 -1.46 10.81
N TYR A 311 -11.94 -0.25 11.35
CA TYR A 311 -11.35 0.12 12.62
C TYR A 311 -12.29 1.05 13.41
N ALA A 312 -12.29 0.90 14.72
CA ALA A 312 -12.88 1.86 15.66
C ALA A 312 -12.07 1.92 16.95
N GLY A 313 -11.92 3.13 17.51
CA GLY A 313 -11.36 3.36 18.85
C GLY A 313 -12.44 3.91 19.77
N SER A 314 -12.71 3.20 20.89
CA SER A 314 -13.80 3.49 21.81
C SER A 314 -13.33 3.41 23.27
N THR A 315 -14.07 3.99 24.20
CA THR A 315 -13.83 3.75 25.64
C THR A 315 -14.14 2.29 25.99
N PRO A 316 -13.48 1.69 26.99
CA PRO A 316 -13.65 0.27 27.30
C PRO A 316 -15.10 -0.14 27.62
N ASP A 317 -15.84 0.71 28.31
CA ASP A 317 -17.25 0.49 28.66
C ASP A 317 -18.19 0.50 27.46
N ARG A 318 -17.84 1.24 26.38
CA ARG A 318 -18.61 1.33 25.14
C ARG A 318 -18.14 0.37 24.03
N ALA A 319 -16.99 -0.26 24.20
CA ALA A 319 -16.40 -1.13 23.18
C ALA A 319 -17.32 -2.29 22.74
N PRO A 320 -18.10 -2.96 23.63
CA PRO A 320 -19.04 -3.98 23.19
C PRO A 320 -20.12 -3.43 22.23
N GLU A 321 -20.72 -2.29 22.56
CA GLU A 321 -21.71 -1.64 21.70
C GLU A 321 -21.07 -1.15 20.38
N THR A 322 -19.86 -0.60 20.44
CA THR A 322 -19.12 -0.15 19.24
C THR A 322 -18.87 -1.32 18.28
N LEU A 323 -18.43 -2.46 18.80
CA LEU A 323 -18.20 -3.67 17.99
C LEU A 323 -19.54 -4.18 17.40
N ALA A 324 -20.60 -4.22 18.20
CA ALA A 324 -21.93 -4.65 17.75
C ALA A 324 -22.44 -3.76 16.59
N VAL A 325 -22.35 -2.44 16.74
CA VAL A 325 -22.79 -1.48 15.70
C VAL A 325 -21.93 -1.61 14.45
N LEU A 326 -20.61 -1.74 14.60
CA LEU A 326 -19.69 -1.91 13.47
C LEU A 326 -20.05 -3.17 12.65
N LEU A 327 -20.25 -4.31 13.32
CA LEU A 327 -20.65 -5.56 12.66
C LEU A 327 -22.06 -5.47 12.07
N ALA A 328 -23.00 -4.79 12.73
CA ALA A 328 -24.35 -4.58 12.23
C ALA A 328 -24.35 -3.75 10.92
N GLU A 329 -23.53 -2.70 10.82
CA GLU A 329 -23.44 -1.91 9.60
C GLU A 329 -22.79 -2.71 8.44
N LEU A 330 -21.84 -3.60 8.73
CA LEU A 330 -21.32 -4.54 7.74
C LEU A 330 -22.39 -5.54 7.28
N ALA A 331 -23.17 -6.10 8.23
CA ALA A 331 -24.25 -7.04 7.95
C ALA A 331 -25.44 -6.40 7.20
N ARG A 332 -25.55 -5.07 7.17
CA ARG A 332 -26.57 -4.33 6.40
C ARG A 332 -26.18 -4.14 4.93
N LEU A 333 -24.93 -4.39 4.51
CA LEU A 333 -24.52 -4.21 3.14
C LEU A 333 -25.35 -5.04 2.12
N PRO A 334 -25.72 -6.32 2.40
CA PRO A 334 -26.57 -7.09 1.50
C PRO A 334 -27.95 -6.48 1.24
N ALA A 335 -28.46 -5.62 2.13
CA ALA A 335 -29.72 -4.90 1.92
C ALA A 335 -29.62 -3.78 0.86
N GLY A 336 -28.42 -3.53 0.35
CA GLY A 336 -28.16 -2.51 -0.67
C GLY A 336 -27.99 -1.11 -0.12
N LEU A 337 -27.85 -0.15 -1.03
CA LEU A 337 -27.76 1.28 -0.80
C LEU A 337 -29.10 1.95 -1.17
N THR A 338 -29.44 3.00 -0.48
CA THR A 338 -30.45 3.94 -0.92
C THR A 338 -29.95 4.80 -2.07
N GLU A 339 -30.86 5.40 -2.85
CA GLU A 339 -30.49 6.30 -3.93
C GLU A 339 -29.62 7.46 -3.45
N ALA A 340 -29.94 8.04 -2.28
CA ALA A 340 -29.19 9.14 -1.70
C ALA A 340 -27.77 8.73 -1.29
N GLU A 341 -27.58 7.55 -0.69
CA GLU A 341 -26.25 6.99 -0.36
C GLU A 341 -25.42 6.74 -1.61
N PHE A 342 -26.02 6.10 -2.62
CA PHE A 342 -25.37 5.83 -3.90
C PHE A 342 -24.89 7.10 -4.58
N HIS A 343 -25.75 8.11 -4.70
CA HIS A 343 -25.38 9.39 -5.34
C HIS A 343 -24.24 10.08 -4.61
N ARG A 344 -24.29 10.17 -3.28
CA ARG A 344 -23.21 10.79 -2.48
C ARG A 344 -21.89 9.99 -2.62
N ALA A 345 -21.93 8.67 -2.49
CA ALA A 345 -20.76 7.82 -2.57
C ALA A 345 -20.11 7.88 -3.96
N ARG A 346 -20.91 7.81 -5.03
CA ARG A 346 -20.41 7.92 -6.40
C ARG A 346 -19.80 9.30 -6.69
N ALA A 347 -20.42 10.37 -6.21
CA ALA A 347 -19.86 11.71 -6.33
C ALA A 347 -18.55 11.86 -5.58
N GLY A 348 -18.47 11.39 -4.33
CA GLY A 348 -17.25 11.41 -3.51
C GLY A 348 -16.11 10.60 -4.14
N LEU A 349 -16.40 9.39 -4.63
CA LEU A 349 -15.40 8.56 -5.29
C LEU A 349 -14.93 9.21 -6.62
N THR A 350 -15.83 9.81 -7.38
CA THR A 350 -15.47 10.55 -8.61
C THR A 350 -14.55 11.73 -8.31
N ALA A 351 -14.85 12.51 -7.26
CA ALA A 351 -14.00 13.61 -6.80
C ALA A 351 -12.61 13.09 -6.37
N SER A 352 -12.55 12.00 -5.61
CA SER A 352 -11.29 11.38 -5.18
C SER A 352 -10.42 10.92 -6.36
N VAL A 353 -11.03 10.39 -7.43
CA VAL A 353 -10.31 10.01 -8.66
C VAL A 353 -9.71 11.24 -9.35
N VAL A 354 -10.45 12.36 -9.40
CA VAL A 354 -9.97 13.61 -10.02
C VAL A 354 -8.84 14.21 -9.19
N PHE A 355 -9.07 14.45 -7.91
CA PHE A 355 -8.09 15.10 -7.02
C PHE A 355 -6.84 14.24 -6.82
N GLY A 356 -6.99 12.92 -6.77
CA GLY A 356 -5.85 11.99 -6.71
C GLY A 356 -4.93 12.05 -7.94
N ALA A 357 -5.41 12.57 -9.06
CA ALA A 357 -4.61 12.76 -10.26
C ALA A 357 -3.98 14.15 -10.41
N GLU A 358 -4.31 15.12 -9.56
CA GLU A 358 -3.78 16.49 -9.65
C GLU A 358 -2.29 16.56 -9.31
N SER A 359 -1.84 15.82 -8.32
CA SER A 359 -0.43 15.72 -7.96
C SER A 359 0.32 14.82 -8.92
N ALA A 360 1.45 15.29 -9.49
CA ALA A 360 2.31 14.48 -10.33
C ALA A 360 2.80 13.23 -9.60
N ARG A 361 3.12 13.32 -8.29
CA ARG A 361 3.51 12.18 -7.44
C ARG A 361 2.38 11.15 -7.32
N ALA A 362 1.16 11.58 -6.96
CA ALA A 362 0.02 10.68 -6.86
C ALA A 362 -0.29 10.02 -8.21
N ARG A 363 -0.13 10.77 -9.31
CA ARG A 363 -0.32 10.23 -10.65
C ARG A 363 0.75 9.20 -11.03
N ALA A 364 2.04 9.45 -10.76
CA ALA A 364 3.12 8.48 -10.98
C ALA A 364 2.84 7.17 -10.22
N THR A 365 2.43 7.27 -8.95
CA THR A 365 1.99 6.14 -8.12
C THR A 365 0.80 5.40 -8.72
N SER A 366 -0.17 6.12 -9.29
CA SER A 366 -1.33 5.51 -9.95
C SER A 366 -0.94 4.76 -11.23
N LEU A 367 0.03 5.30 -12.01
CA LEU A 367 0.57 4.64 -13.20
C LEU A 367 1.23 3.31 -12.84
N THR A 368 2.09 3.28 -11.81
CA THR A 368 2.74 2.03 -11.37
C THR A 368 1.73 1.00 -10.90
N ARG A 369 0.73 1.42 -10.10
CA ARG A 369 -0.33 0.53 -9.63
C ARG A 369 -1.16 -0.02 -10.79
N ASP A 370 -1.58 0.83 -11.71
CA ASP A 370 -2.42 0.43 -12.84
C ASP A 370 -1.68 -0.59 -13.74
N VAL A 371 -0.41 -0.34 -14.06
CA VAL A 371 0.37 -1.28 -14.86
C VAL A 371 0.67 -2.56 -14.09
N ALA A 372 0.97 -2.49 -12.79
CA ALA A 372 1.19 -3.67 -11.97
C ALA A 372 -0.07 -4.55 -11.87
N VAL A 373 -1.24 -3.93 -11.66
CA VAL A 373 -2.50 -4.65 -11.45
C VAL A 373 -3.17 -5.02 -12.77
N PHE A 374 -3.29 -4.09 -13.72
CA PHE A 374 -4.10 -4.28 -14.92
C PHE A 374 -3.27 -4.50 -16.20
N GLY A 375 -1.96 -4.36 -16.14
CA GLY A 375 -1.08 -4.42 -17.32
C GLY A 375 -1.18 -3.19 -18.23
N ARG A 376 -2.01 -2.20 -17.91
CA ARG A 376 -2.26 -0.98 -18.67
C ARG A 376 -2.52 0.21 -17.76
N VAL A 377 -2.40 1.39 -18.28
CA VAL A 377 -2.80 2.64 -17.60
C VAL A 377 -4.29 2.89 -17.86
N ARG A 378 -5.00 3.31 -16.82
CA ARG A 378 -6.38 3.81 -16.89
C ARG A 378 -6.36 5.34 -16.80
N SER A 379 -7.07 6.00 -17.71
CA SER A 379 -7.19 7.46 -17.63
C SER A 379 -8.23 7.88 -16.59
N VAL A 380 -8.09 9.11 -16.08
CA VAL A 380 -9.10 9.73 -15.22
C VAL A 380 -10.45 9.82 -15.94
N ALA A 381 -10.43 10.11 -17.25
CA ALA A 381 -11.64 10.17 -18.06
C ALA A 381 -12.34 8.79 -18.15
N GLU A 382 -11.55 7.72 -18.35
CA GLU A 382 -12.07 6.34 -18.36
C GLU A 382 -12.73 5.98 -17.02
N LEU A 383 -12.02 6.22 -15.89
CA LEU A 383 -12.54 5.91 -14.56
C LEU A 383 -13.82 6.72 -14.24
N ARG A 384 -13.84 8.00 -14.63
CA ARG A 384 -15.04 8.85 -14.50
C ARG A 384 -16.22 8.33 -15.34
N ALA A 385 -15.96 7.92 -16.57
CA ALA A 385 -16.99 7.36 -17.44
C ALA A 385 -17.56 6.04 -16.88
N GLN A 386 -16.70 5.17 -16.35
CA GLN A 386 -17.12 3.93 -15.70
C GLN A 386 -17.98 4.21 -14.45
N LEU A 387 -17.56 5.17 -13.60
CA LEU A 387 -18.34 5.58 -12.42
C LEU A 387 -19.68 6.23 -12.82
N ALA A 388 -19.70 7.03 -13.89
CA ALA A 388 -20.91 7.66 -14.37
C ALA A 388 -21.92 6.64 -14.95
N ALA A 389 -21.42 5.59 -15.59
CA ALA A 389 -22.25 4.52 -16.14
C ALA A 389 -22.80 3.55 -15.08
N LEU A 390 -22.15 3.46 -13.91
CA LEU A 390 -22.58 2.55 -12.84
C LEU A 390 -23.93 2.97 -12.28
N THR A 391 -24.86 2.02 -12.17
CA THR A 391 -26.23 2.21 -11.68
C THR A 391 -26.40 1.71 -10.24
N LEU A 392 -27.43 2.21 -9.56
CA LEU A 392 -27.79 1.72 -8.22
C LEU A 392 -28.18 0.24 -8.26
N ASP A 393 -28.90 -0.18 -9.29
CA ASP A 393 -29.34 -1.57 -9.44
C ASP A 393 -28.16 -2.54 -9.58
N GLU A 394 -27.12 -2.17 -10.33
CA GLU A 394 -25.89 -2.97 -10.44
C GLU A 394 -25.16 -3.10 -9.11
N VAL A 395 -25.06 -1.99 -8.34
CA VAL A 395 -24.45 -2.00 -7.02
C VAL A 395 -25.25 -2.87 -6.05
N ASN A 396 -26.58 -2.73 -6.05
CA ASN A 396 -27.43 -3.48 -5.13
C ASN A 396 -27.53 -4.97 -5.53
N ALA A 397 -27.49 -5.28 -6.81
CA ALA A 397 -27.42 -6.67 -7.29
C ALA A 397 -26.12 -7.37 -6.82
N PHE A 398 -24.98 -6.65 -6.87
CA PHE A 398 -23.73 -7.14 -6.30
C PHE A 398 -23.82 -7.30 -4.77
N LEU A 399 -24.33 -6.29 -4.06
CA LEU A 399 -24.41 -6.28 -2.60
C LEU A 399 -25.33 -7.38 -2.06
N ALA A 400 -26.37 -7.77 -2.76
CA ALA A 400 -27.27 -8.85 -2.35
C ALA A 400 -26.55 -10.20 -2.13
N GLY A 401 -25.39 -10.40 -2.77
CA GLY A 401 -24.52 -11.57 -2.56
C GLY A 401 -23.29 -11.32 -1.72
N TYR A 402 -23.11 -10.12 -1.13
CA TYR A 402 -21.91 -9.72 -0.41
C TYR A 402 -22.19 -9.54 1.09
N ASP A 403 -21.90 -10.56 1.88
CA ASP A 403 -22.02 -10.53 3.35
C ASP A 403 -20.63 -10.60 4.00
N PRO A 404 -19.96 -9.45 4.20
CA PRO A 404 -18.64 -9.42 4.83
C PRO A 404 -18.71 -9.76 6.34
N ALA A 405 -19.82 -9.50 7.00
CA ALA A 405 -19.97 -9.76 8.44
C ALA A 405 -19.93 -11.25 8.76
N ALA A 406 -20.51 -12.11 7.93
CA ALA A 406 -20.53 -13.56 8.10
C ALA A 406 -19.12 -14.20 8.12
N HIS A 407 -18.14 -13.52 7.57
CA HIS A 407 -16.76 -14.01 7.43
C HIS A 407 -15.72 -13.08 8.09
N ALA A 408 -16.18 -12.19 8.96
CA ALA A 408 -15.33 -11.19 9.59
C ALA A 408 -14.43 -11.82 10.66
N THR A 409 -13.13 -11.55 10.56
CA THR A 409 -12.15 -11.77 11.61
C THR A 409 -12.05 -10.50 12.44
N VAL A 410 -12.17 -10.64 13.76
CA VAL A 410 -12.20 -9.53 14.72
C VAL A 410 -11.01 -9.65 15.65
N VAL A 411 -10.23 -8.57 15.73
CA VAL A 411 -9.15 -8.45 16.70
C VAL A 411 -9.34 -7.18 17.50
N THR A 412 -9.17 -7.28 18.81
CA THR A 412 -9.34 -6.16 19.73
C THR A 412 -8.09 -5.99 20.60
N LEU A 413 -7.84 -4.76 21.04
CA LEU A 413 -6.78 -4.43 21.98
C LEU A 413 -7.36 -3.49 23.04
N GLY A 414 -7.12 -3.77 24.32
CA GLY A 414 -7.59 -2.92 25.42
C GLY A 414 -7.66 -3.66 26.74
N PRO A 415 -8.22 -3.01 27.80
CA PRO A 415 -8.22 -3.57 29.16
C PRO A 415 -9.08 -4.85 29.29
N GLN A 416 -10.12 -4.95 28.48
CA GLN A 416 -11.07 -6.08 28.52
C GLN A 416 -11.53 -6.44 27.12
N GLU A 417 -11.72 -7.73 26.87
CA GLU A 417 -12.32 -8.22 25.64
C GLU A 417 -13.79 -7.77 25.52
N PRO A 418 -14.18 -7.05 24.46
CA PRO A 418 -15.57 -6.71 24.21
C PRO A 418 -16.39 -7.97 23.94
N ARG A 419 -17.37 -8.25 24.77
CA ARG A 419 -18.31 -9.37 24.57
C ARG A 419 -19.54 -8.88 23.81
N LEU A 420 -19.96 -9.61 22.77
CA LEU A 420 -21.18 -9.37 21.99
C LEU A 420 -22.38 -10.01 22.67
#